data_91fe29164dfaf135aea2785217a99de1
#
_entry.id   91fe29164dfaf135aea2785217a99de1
#
_cell.length_a   1.000
_cell.length_b   1.000
_cell.length_c   1.000
_cell.angle_alpha   90.00
_cell.angle_beta   90.00
_cell.angle_gamma   90.00
#
_symmetry.space_group_name_H-M   'P 1'
#
loop_
_entity.id
_entity.type
_entity.pdbx_description
1 polymer ?
#
loop_
_entity_poly.entity_id
_entity_poly.type
_entity_poly.pdbx_seq_one_letter_code
_entity_poly.pdbx_strand_id
1 'polypeptide(L)'
;TSTLFQAASISKPVSAMGALALVEEGKLSLDGDINKFLKGWKVPANALTAKTPVTLEELLSHTAGLTVHGFPGYGAGATVPTVVQVLDGAAPANTGAVIVDLAPGAQFRYSGGGYTVAQLAMTDVTGQTFPALMQRLVLGPLAMKESTYEQPLPAARLCPRPAGDRRTLDRHDDGRGVRKDGQGERRLAPRPGRDRPTVASARRRRAGCRT
;
A
#
# COMPACT_ATOMS: atom_id res chain seq x y z
N THR A 1 -4.78 -25.67 -1.55
CA THR A 1 -3.71 -25.04 -0.73
C THR A 1 -4.19 -23.69 -0.28
N SER A 2 -4.37 -23.51 1.05
CA SER A 2 -4.84 -22.29 1.68
C SER A 2 -3.68 -21.33 2.06
N THR A 3 -2.58 -21.33 1.33
CA THR A 3 -1.43 -20.45 1.59
C THR A 3 -1.80 -19.01 1.25
N LEU A 4 -1.66 -18.11 2.22
CA LEU A 4 -1.85 -16.68 2.03
C LEU A 4 -0.55 -16.04 1.54
N PHE A 5 -0.69 -15.11 0.60
CA PHE A 5 0.41 -14.30 0.08
C PHE A 5 0.15 -12.83 0.39
N GLN A 6 1.21 -12.11 0.75
CA GLN A 6 1.11 -10.67 0.93
C GLN A 6 0.94 -9.99 -0.44
N ALA A 7 -0.21 -9.36 -0.66
CA ALA A 7 -0.54 -8.72 -1.93
C ALA A 7 0.15 -7.37 -2.12
N ALA A 8 0.71 -6.78 -1.05
CA ALA A 8 1.36 -5.48 -1.07
C ALA A 8 0.54 -4.43 -1.86
N SER A 9 1.13 -3.75 -2.84
CA SER A 9 0.46 -2.69 -3.60
C SER A 9 -0.66 -3.16 -4.53
N ILE A 10 -0.81 -4.46 -4.77
CA ILE A 10 -1.99 -5.02 -5.47
C ILE A 10 -3.27 -4.75 -4.64
N SER A 11 -3.13 -4.52 -3.33
CA SER A 11 -4.26 -4.13 -2.48
C SER A 11 -4.88 -2.78 -2.87
N LYS A 12 -4.13 -1.87 -3.51
CA LYS A 12 -4.61 -0.51 -3.84
C LYS A 12 -5.79 -0.50 -4.81
N PRO A 13 -5.74 -1.14 -5.99
CA PRO A 13 -6.89 -1.17 -6.88
C PRO A 13 -8.12 -1.80 -6.23
N VAL A 14 -7.94 -2.83 -5.37
CA VAL A 14 -9.04 -3.43 -4.62
C VAL A 14 -9.62 -2.43 -3.59
N SER A 15 -8.75 -1.66 -2.90
CA SER A 15 -9.19 -0.59 -1.99
C SER A 15 -9.92 0.53 -2.74
N ALA A 16 -9.46 0.87 -3.95
CA ALA A 16 -10.11 1.87 -4.79
C ALA A 16 -11.54 1.44 -5.17
N MET A 17 -11.78 0.16 -5.46
CA MET A 17 -13.15 -0.36 -5.67
C MET A 17 -14.05 -0.11 -4.45
N GLY A 18 -13.53 -0.32 -3.23
CA GLY A 18 -14.27 -0.01 -2.01
C GLY A 18 -14.56 1.49 -1.85
N ALA A 19 -13.60 2.35 -2.19
CA ALA A 19 -13.80 3.81 -2.16
C ALA A 19 -14.87 4.24 -3.18
N LEU A 20 -14.83 3.70 -4.40
CA LEU A 20 -15.82 3.98 -5.44
C LEU A 20 -17.23 3.48 -5.05
N ALA A 21 -17.34 2.33 -4.39
CA ALA A 21 -18.61 1.87 -3.85
C ALA A 21 -19.19 2.85 -2.81
N LEU A 22 -18.33 3.47 -1.97
CA LEU A 22 -18.78 4.52 -1.04
C LEU A 22 -19.16 5.83 -1.74
N VAL A 23 -18.57 6.13 -2.88
CA VAL A 23 -19.01 7.24 -3.74
C VAL A 23 -20.41 6.95 -4.31
N GLU A 24 -20.63 5.74 -4.81
CA GLU A 24 -21.94 5.28 -5.30
C GLU A 24 -23.00 5.30 -4.18
N GLU A 25 -22.63 4.94 -2.93
CA GLU A 25 -23.49 5.06 -1.75
C GLU A 25 -23.71 6.54 -1.31
N GLY A 26 -23.11 7.53 -1.98
CA GLY A 26 -23.19 8.95 -1.62
C GLY A 26 -22.47 9.32 -0.32
N LYS A 27 -21.59 8.47 0.20
CA LYS A 27 -20.84 8.70 1.43
C LYS A 27 -19.51 9.41 1.22
N LEU A 28 -18.96 9.32 0.03
CA LEU A 28 -17.75 10.02 -0.42
C LEU A 28 -18.04 10.76 -1.73
N SER A 29 -17.19 11.72 -2.10
CA SER A 29 -17.19 12.38 -3.40
C SER A 29 -15.80 12.24 -4.02
N LEU A 30 -15.71 12.07 -5.33
CA LEU A 30 -14.45 12.00 -6.05
C LEU A 30 -13.75 13.37 -6.11
N ASP A 31 -14.50 14.43 -6.34
CA ASP A 31 -14.06 15.80 -6.62
C ASP A 31 -14.11 16.74 -5.41
N GLY A 32 -14.72 16.31 -4.31
CA GLY A 32 -14.83 17.09 -3.09
C GLY A 32 -13.52 17.15 -2.30
N ASP A 33 -13.33 18.22 -1.54
CA ASP A 33 -12.23 18.32 -0.57
C ASP A 33 -12.26 17.15 0.41
N ILE A 34 -11.23 16.31 0.38
CA ILE A 34 -11.12 15.10 1.20
C ILE A 34 -11.22 15.44 2.70
N ASN A 35 -10.79 16.63 3.11
CA ASN A 35 -10.85 17.06 4.50
C ASN A 35 -12.28 17.15 5.04
N LYS A 36 -13.30 17.24 4.20
CA LYS A 36 -14.71 17.18 4.63
C LYS A 36 -15.10 15.79 5.16
N PHE A 37 -14.45 14.74 4.69
CA PHE A 37 -14.73 13.35 5.02
C PHE A 37 -13.84 12.79 6.14
N LEU A 38 -12.71 13.44 6.42
CA LEU A 38 -11.79 13.08 7.50
C LEU A 38 -12.27 13.68 8.85
N LYS A 39 -12.16 12.92 9.96
CA LYS A 39 -12.58 13.34 11.31
C LYS A 39 -11.40 13.51 12.25
N GLY A 40 -10.64 12.44 12.48
CA GLY A 40 -9.56 12.40 13.46
C GLY A 40 -8.24 13.00 13.00
N TRP A 41 -8.10 13.27 11.71
CA TRP A 41 -6.91 13.83 11.08
C TRP A 41 -7.32 14.64 9.85
N LYS A 42 -6.48 15.57 9.44
CA LYS A 42 -6.71 16.37 8.22
C LYS A 42 -5.44 16.46 7.41
N VAL A 43 -5.57 16.51 6.09
CA VAL A 43 -4.44 16.87 5.23
C VAL A 43 -3.95 18.25 5.66
N PRO A 44 -2.66 18.38 6.05
CA PRO A 44 -2.14 19.64 6.57
C PRO A 44 -2.28 20.79 5.56
N ALA A 45 -2.75 21.93 6.07
CA ALA A 45 -2.88 23.13 5.27
C ALA A 45 -1.50 23.74 4.94
N ASN A 46 -1.32 24.13 3.68
CA ASN A 46 -0.14 24.88 3.22
C ASN A 46 -0.52 25.74 2.00
N ALA A 47 0.44 26.45 1.42
CA ALA A 47 0.21 27.33 0.27
C ALA A 47 -0.32 26.58 -0.99
N LEU A 48 -0.09 25.28 -1.11
CA LEU A 48 -0.59 24.46 -2.22
C LEU A 48 -2.04 24.04 -1.98
N THR A 49 -2.32 23.47 -0.80
CA THR A 49 -3.67 23.01 -0.44
C THR A 49 -4.68 24.16 -0.25
N ALA A 50 -4.20 25.36 0.07
CA ALA A 50 -5.03 26.56 0.13
C ALA A 50 -5.56 26.99 -1.26
N LYS A 51 -4.84 26.67 -2.33
CA LYS A 51 -5.23 26.96 -3.71
C LYS A 51 -6.10 25.85 -4.30
N THR A 52 -5.72 24.60 -4.04
CA THR A 52 -6.37 23.41 -4.60
C THR A 52 -6.45 22.36 -3.49
N PRO A 53 -7.65 22.09 -2.96
CA PRO A 53 -7.81 21.04 -1.95
C PRO A 53 -7.55 19.66 -2.57
N VAL A 54 -7.04 18.75 -1.76
CA VAL A 54 -6.86 17.35 -2.17
C VAL A 54 -8.21 16.66 -2.30
N THR A 55 -8.41 15.91 -3.38
CA THR A 55 -9.63 15.15 -3.66
C THR A 55 -9.41 13.63 -3.57
N LEU A 56 -10.49 12.87 -3.46
CA LEU A 56 -10.42 11.40 -3.49
C LEU A 56 -9.89 10.89 -4.84
N GLU A 57 -10.32 11.49 -5.94
CA GLU A 57 -9.83 11.14 -7.28
C GLU A 57 -8.30 11.25 -7.36
N GLU A 58 -7.74 12.35 -6.87
CA GLU A 58 -6.29 12.57 -6.87
C GLU A 58 -5.54 11.60 -5.96
N LEU A 59 -6.13 11.20 -4.81
CA LEU A 59 -5.56 10.16 -3.95
C LEU A 59 -5.48 8.81 -4.68
N LEU A 60 -6.57 8.40 -5.33
CA LEU A 60 -6.66 7.12 -6.02
C LEU A 60 -5.81 7.06 -7.29
N SER A 61 -5.68 8.18 -8.00
CA SER A 61 -4.88 8.30 -9.23
C SER A 61 -3.40 8.66 -8.99
N HIS A 62 -3.00 8.88 -7.74
CA HIS A 62 -1.64 9.30 -7.39
C HIS A 62 -1.26 10.68 -7.94
N THR A 63 -2.22 11.60 -8.04
CA THR A 63 -2.00 12.97 -8.49
C THR A 63 -2.16 14.01 -7.38
N ALA A 64 -2.46 13.59 -6.14
CA ALA A 64 -2.67 14.47 -5.00
C ALA A 64 -1.42 15.21 -4.49
N GLY A 65 -0.24 14.97 -5.06
CA GLY A 65 0.99 15.61 -4.65
C GLY A 65 1.49 15.25 -3.25
N LEU A 66 1.07 14.11 -2.71
CA LEU A 66 1.41 13.66 -1.37
C LEU A 66 2.77 12.94 -1.32
N THR A 67 3.48 13.13 -0.21
CA THR A 67 4.73 12.40 0.15
C THR A 67 4.47 10.93 0.51
N VAL A 68 5.51 10.25 0.96
CA VAL A 68 5.53 8.84 1.40
C VAL A 68 5.14 7.88 0.29
N HIS A 69 6.14 7.51 -0.51
CA HIS A 69 5.99 6.56 -1.62
C HIS A 69 5.49 5.18 -1.15
N GLY A 70 6.03 4.66 -0.05
CA GLY A 70 5.69 3.35 0.49
C GLY A 70 6.11 3.20 1.95
N PHE A 71 5.79 2.05 2.52
CA PHE A 71 6.03 1.73 3.92
C PHE A 71 6.94 0.51 4.03
N PRO A 72 8.02 0.57 4.83
CA PRO A 72 8.90 -0.59 5.03
C PRO A 72 8.22 -1.76 5.75
N GLY A 73 7.12 -1.49 6.46
CA GLY A 73 6.46 -2.47 7.31
C GLY A 73 7.09 -2.56 8.71
N TYR A 74 6.60 -3.50 9.50
CA TYR A 74 7.00 -3.71 10.90
C TYR A 74 7.33 -5.17 11.12
N GLY A 75 8.43 -5.45 11.84
CA GLY A 75 8.82 -6.82 12.17
C GLY A 75 7.82 -7.49 13.13
N ALA A 76 7.86 -8.81 13.19
CA ALA A 76 7.04 -9.56 14.13
C ALA A 76 7.33 -9.12 15.58
N GLY A 77 6.30 -8.80 16.34
CA GLY A 77 6.41 -8.32 17.73
C GLY A 77 6.74 -6.84 17.88
N ALA A 78 6.96 -6.10 16.79
CA ALA A 78 7.12 -4.65 16.86
C ALA A 78 5.79 -3.95 17.18
N THR A 79 5.87 -2.81 17.86
CA THR A 79 4.72 -1.95 18.08
C THR A 79 4.27 -1.36 16.74
N VAL A 80 3.01 -1.61 16.37
CA VAL A 80 2.43 -1.08 15.12
C VAL A 80 1.77 0.26 15.40
N PRO A 81 2.06 1.32 14.61
CA PRO A 81 1.42 2.62 14.77
C PRO A 81 -0.05 2.59 14.39
N THR A 82 -0.81 3.53 14.94
CA THR A 82 -2.14 3.85 14.43
C THR A 82 -2.05 4.52 13.06
N VAL A 83 -3.16 4.54 12.32
CA VAL A 83 -3.23 5.22 11.01
C VAL A 83 -2.84 6.71 11.14
N VAL A 84 -3.30 7.38 12.19
CA VAL A 84 -2.96 8.79 12.45
C VAL A 84 -1.45 8.96 12.70
N GLN A 85 -0.83 8.09 13.52
CA GLN A 85 0.63 8.14 13.72
C GLN A 85 1.41 7.92 12.42
N VAL A 86 0.93 7.05 11.53
CA VAL A 86 1.54 6.87 10.20
C VAL A 86 1.43 8.15 9.39
N LEU A 87 0.27 8.81 9.40
CA LEU A 87 0.03 10.04 8.65
C LEU A 87 0.85 11.23 9.19
N ASP A 88 1.03 11.30 10.50
CA ASP A 88 1.84 12.32 11.17
C ASP A 88 3.34 12.02 11.13
N GLY A 89 3.75 10.82 10.75
CA GLY A 89 5.14 10.38 10.89
C GLY A 89 5.59 10.29 12.34
N ALA A 90 4.63 10.13 13.28
CA ALA A 90 4.90 10.07 14.72
C ALA A 90 5.27 8.66 15.16
N ALA A 91 6.18 8.56 16.14
CA ALA A 91 6.59 7.26 16.68
C ALA A 91 5.35 6.44 17.14
N PRO A 92 5.32 5.13 16.86
CA PRO A 92 6.35 4.27 16.31
C PRO A 92 6.35 4.17 14.76
N ALA A 93 5.74 5.12 14.04
CA ALA A 93 5.82 5.14 12.58
C ALA A 93 7.28 5.21 12.10
N ASN A 94 7.60 4.46 11.05
CA ASN A 94 8.94 4.36 10.47
C ASN A 94 9.08 5.09 9.13
N THR A 95 8.16 5.99 8.84
CA THR A 95 8.16 6.91 7.69
C THR A 95 7.95 8.33 8.19
N GLY A 96 8.31 9.32 7.37
CA GLY A 96 7.99 10.72 7.66
C GLY A 96 6.49 11.02 7.52
N ALA A 97 6.09 12.23 7.88
CA ALA A 97 4.72 12.70 7.75
C ALA A 97 4.22 12.70 6.29
N VAL A 98 2.93 12.44 6.13
CA VAL A 98 2.24 12.54 4.85
C VAL A 98 1.80 13.99 4.64
N ILE A 99 2.49 14.72 3.77
CA ILE A 99 2.24 16.12 3.47
C ILE A 99 2.11 16.34 1.96
N VAL A 100 1.44 17.40 1.57
CA VAL A 100 1.38 17.87 0.18
C VAL A 100 2.58 18.78 -0.08
N ASP A 101 3.50 18.37 -0.93
CA ASP A 101 4.69 19.15 -1.34
C ASP A 101 4.77 19.37 -2.86
N LEU A 102 3.79 18.85 -3.61
CA LEU A 102 3.51 19.18 -5.01
C LEU A 102 2.06 19.64 -5.14
N ALA A 103 1.79 20.52 -6.09
CA ALA A 103 0.42 21.00 -6.32
C ALA A 103 -0.51 19.82 -6.66
N PRO A 104 -1.66 19.67 -5.97
CA PRO A 104 -2.66 18.68 -6.31
C PRO A 104 -3.08 18.79 -7.79
N GLY A 105 -3.23 17.67 -8.47
CA GLY A 105 -3.57 17.59 -9.89
C GLY A 105 -2.43 17.87 -10.88
N ALA A 106 -1.27 18.36 -10.42
CA ALA A 106 -0.24 18.85 -11.34
C ALA A 106 0.48 17.70 -12.08
N GLN A 107 0.74 16.59 -11.41
CA GLN A 107 1.47 15.46 -12.00
C GLN A 107 1.25 14.16 -11.23
N PHE A 108 1.50 13.05 -11.90
CA PHE A 108 1.54 11.74 -11.27
C PHE A 108 2.76 11.62 -10.34
N ARG A 109 2.50 11.24 -9.08
CA ARG A 109 3.52 10.82 -8.12
C ARG A 109 2.95 9.73 -7.22
N TYR A 110 3.44 8.52 -7.39
CA TYR A 110 3.00 7.40 -6.59
C TYR A 110 3.15 7.69 -5.08
N SER A 111 2.07 7.54 -4.32
CA SER A 111 2.06 7.76 -2.88
C SER A 111 1.25 6.66 -2.16
N GLY A 112 1.94 5.90 -1.31
CA GLY A 112 1.32 5.01 -0.33
C GLY A 112 0.58 5.83 0.74
N GLY A 113 1.14 6.98 1.12
CA GLY A 113 0.51 7.92 2.06
C GLY A 113 -0.85 8.39 1.57
N GLY A 114 -1.00 8.67 0.28
CA GLY A 114 -2.30 9.04 -0.31
C GLY A 114 -3.35 7.95 -0.12
N TYR A 115 -3.00 6.69 -0.31
CA TYR A 115 -3.93 5.58 -0.04
C TYR A 115 -4.22 5.40 1.45
N THR A 116 -3.31 5.77 2.35
CA THR A 116 -3.58 5.79 3.80
C THR A 116 -4.60 6.89 4.15
N VAL A 117 -4.53 8.06 3.50
CA VAL A 117 -5.55 9.12 3.64
C VAL A 117 -6.91 8.64 3.12
N ALA A 118 -6.96 8.00 1.94
CA ALA A 118 -8.20 7.43 1.41
C ALA A 118 -8.79 6.36 2.35
N GLN A 119 -7.95 5.47 2.89
CA GLN A 119 -8.37 4.49 3.89
C GLN A 119 -8.99 5.15 5.12
N LEU A 120 -8.36 6.20 5.67
CA LEU A 120 -8.89 6.93 6.82
C LEU A 120 -10.24 7.57 6.49
N ALA A 121 -10.38 8.22 5.34
CA ALA A 121 -11.65 8.81 4.92
C ALA A 121 -12.77 7.75 4.85
N MET A 122 -12.48 6.58 4.25
CA MET A 122 -13.44 5.47 4.18
C MET A 122 -13.89 4.98 5.56
N THR A 123 -12.96 4.85 6.51
CA THR A 123 -13.28 4.44 7.89
C THR A 123 -14.01 5.53 8.67
N ASP A 124 -13.63 6.79 8.48
CA ASP A 124 -14.22 7.93 9.17
C ASP A 124 -15.68 8.17 8.78
N VAL A 125 -16.03 8.05 7.49
CA VAL A 125 -17.43 8.24 7.04
C VAL A 125 -18.33 7.09 7.39
N THR A 126 -17.78 5.88 7.57
CA THR A 126 -18.59 4.68 7.83
C THR A 126 -18.60 4.25 9.30
N GLY A 127 -17.61 4.64 10.08
CA GLY A 127 -17.40 4.15 11.44
C GLY A 127 -17.03 2.65 11.51
N GLN A 128 -16.74 2.02 10.38
CA GLN A 128 -16.36 0.62 10.29
C GLN A 128 -14.84 0.45 10.23
N THR A 129 -14.32 -0.68 10.73
CA THR A 129 -12.91 -1.01 10.53
C THR A 129 -12.64 -1.29 9.05
N PHE A 130 -11.45 -0.96 8.58
CA PHE A 130 -11.11 -1.13 7.16
C PHE A 130 -11.27 -2.58 6.65
N PRO A 131 -10.85 -3.62 7.39
CA PRO A 131 -11.10 -5.01 6.98
C PRO A 131 -12.58 -5.35 6.83
N ALA A 132 -13.42 -4.96 7.80
CA ALA A 132 -14.87 -5.20 7.74
C ALA A 132 -15.51 -4.47 6.55
N LEU A 133 -15.08 -3.23 6.30
CA LEU A 133 -15.54 -2.41 5.18
C LEU A 133 -15.20 -3.07 3.85
N MET A 134 -13.95 -3.49 3.65
CA MET A 134 -13.50 -4.15 2.43
C MET A 134 -14.17 -5.51 2.23
N GLN A 135 -14.43 -6.25 3.32
CA GLN A 135 -15.20 -7.49 3.25
C GLN A 135 -16.62 -7.24 2.74
N ARG A 136 -17.29 -6.19 3.25
CA ARG A 136 -18.65 -5.82 2.85
C ARG A 136 -18.74 -5.33 1.41
N LEU A 137 -17.82 -4.44 1.03
CA LEU A 137 -17.92 -3.69 -0.25
C LEU A 137 -17.34 -4.44 -1.44
N VAL A 138 -16.29 -5.25 -1.23
CA VAL A 138 -15.52 -5.83 -2.32
C VAL A 138 -15.36 -7.33 -2.19
N LEU A 139 -14.71 -7.80 -1.12
CA LEU A 139 -14.30 -9.20 -1.04
C LEU A 139 -15.50 -10.16 -0.97
N GLY A 140 -16.54 -9.80 -0.22
CA GLY A 140 -17.77 -10.59 -0.10
C GLY A 140 -18.53 -10.68 -1.43
N PRO A 141 -18.92 -9.55 -2.04
CA PRO A 141 -19.64 -9.54 -3.34
C PRO A 141 -18.89 -10.27 -4.45
N LEU A 142 -17.53 -10.19 -4.47
CA LEU A 142 -16.71 -10.89 -5.44
C LEU A 142 -16.34 -12.33 -5.04
N ALA A 143 -16.93 -12.85 -3.95
CA ALA A 143 -16.66 -14.20 -3.42
C ALA A 143 -15.16 -14.48 -3.19
N MET A 144 -14.37 -13.48 -2.82
CA MET A 144 -12.94 -13.58 -2.55
C MET A 144 -12.67 -14.13 -1.13
N LYS A 145 -13.15 -15.35 -0.86
CA LYS A 145 -13.18 -15.97 0.48
C LYS A 145 -11.81 -16.18 1.12
N GLU A 146 -10.75 -16.28 0.29
CA GLU A 146 -9.38 -16.49 0.75
C GLU A 146 -8.55 -15.21 0.85
N SER A 147 -9.19 -14.04 0.63
CA SER A 147 -8.55 -12.73 0.73
C SER A 147 -9.03 -11.97 1.96
N THR A 148 -8.14 -11.19 2.57
CA THR A 148 -8.47 -10.39 3.75
C THR A 148 -7.59 -9.16 3.87
N TYR A 149 -8.11 -8.11 4.52
CA TYR A 149 -7.35 -6.94 4.95
C TYR A 149 -7.05 -6.96 6.46
N GLU A 150 -7.33 -8.07 7.15
CA GLU A 150 -7.04 -8.18 8.58
C GLU A 150 -5.55 -8.12 8.87
N GLN A 151 -5.18 -7.33 9.89
CA GLN A 151 -3.83 -7.16 10.40
C GLN A 151 -3.87 -7.06 11.94
N PRO A 152 -3.18 -7.94 12.69
CA PRO A 152 -2.49 -9.14 12.19
C PRO A 152 -3.46 -10.19 11.67
N LEU A 153 -2.96 -11.12 10.86
CA LEU A 153 -3.76 -12.25 10.42
C LEU A 153 -4.13 -13.13 11.61
N PRO A 154 -5.36 -13.70 11.63
CA PRO A 154 -5.75 -14.69 12.64
C PRO A 154 -4.75 -15.84 12.69
N ALA A 155 -4.37 -16.28 13.89
CA ALA A 155 -3.34 -17.31 14.08
C ALA A 155 -3.65 -18.61 13.30
N ALA A 156 -4.92 -18.96 13.16
CA ALA A 156 -5.38 -20.12 12.39
C ALA A 156 -5.07 -20.03 10.88
N ARG A 157 -4.80 -18.83 10.35
CA ARG A 157 -4.46 -18.60 8.94
C ARG A 157 -2.96 -18.40 8.71
N LEU A 158 -2.16 -18.39 9.76
CA LEU A 158 -0.71 -18.34 9.66
C LEU A 158 -0.18 -19.75 9.44
N CYS A 159 0.48 -20.00 8.31
CA CYS A 159 1.27 -21.22 8.15
C CYS A 159 2.44 -21.20 9.14
N PRO A 160 2.61 -22.23 10.01
CA PRO A 160 3.80 -22.33 10.83
C PRO A 160 5.04 -22.34 9.93
N ARG A 161 5.99 -21.43 10.16
CA ARG A 161 7.29 -21.48 9.50
C ARG A 161 8.00 -22.79 9.91
N PRO A 162 8.53 -23.56 8.95
CA PRO A 162 9.43 -24.65 9.31
C PRO A 162 10.61 -24.10 10.11
N ALA A 163 10.91 -24.71 11.24
CA ALA A 163 12.08 -24.34 12.04
C ALA A 163 13.33 -24.48 11.17
N GLY A 164 14.02 -23.37 10.89
CA GLY A 164 15.24 -23.33 10.08
C GLY A 164 15.19 -22.52 8.78
N ASP A 165 14.03 -22.12 8.28
CA ASP A 165 13.98 -21.23 7.12
C ASP A 165 14.20 -19.76 7.54
N ARG A 166 15.49 -19.35 7.55
CA ARG A 166 15.93 -17.97 7.77
C ARG A 166 15.90 -17.11 6.51
N ARG A 167 15.11 -17.46 5.52
CA ARG A 167 14.88 -16.56 4.41
C ARG A 167 13.94 -15.46 4.91
N THR A 168 14.54 -14.41 5.38
CA THR A 168 13.86 -13.17 5.73
C THR A 168 13.11 -12.68 4.50
N LEU A 169 11.80 -12.44 4.64
CA LEU A 169 11.02 -11.64 3.70
C LEU A 169 11.43 -10.14 3.78
N ASP A 170 12.62 -9.87 4.32
CA ASP A 170 13.21 -8.54 4.50
C ASP A 170 13.94 -8.04 3.24
N ARG A 171 13.78 -8.68 2.11
CA ARG A 171 14.20 -8.10 0.85
C ARG A 171 13.00 -7.46 0.16
N HIS A 172 12.61 -6.28 0.61
CA HIS A 172 12.28 -5.25 -0.35
C HIS A 172 13.56 -4.98 -1.13
N ASP A 173 13.68 -5.65 -2.27
CA ASP A 173 14.61 -5.25 -3.30
C ASP A 173 14.05 -3.92 -3.85
N ASP A 174 14.50 -2.82 -3.26
CA ASP A 174 14.13 -1.46 -3.67
C ASP A 174 14.82 -1.04 -4.96
N GLY A 175 15.37 -2.01 -5.69
CA GLY A 175 15.96 -1.78 -7.02
C GLY A 175 17.12 -0.78 -7.04
N ARG A 176 17.68 -0.41 -5.89
CA ARG A 176 18.81 0.52 -5.80
C ARG A 176 20.10 -0.18 -5.42
N GLY A 177 20.53 -1.06 -6.29
CA GLY A 177 21.92 -1.50 -6.37
C GLY A 177 22.78 -0.45 -7.04
N VAL A 178 22.83 0.79 -6.54
CA VAL A 178 23.88 1.75 -6.92
C VAL A 178 25.01 1.61 -5.94
N ARG A 179 26.01 0.83 -6.29
CA ARG A 179 27.33 0.97 -5.68
C ARG A 179 27.87 2.34 -6.06
N LYS A 180 28.07 3.19 -5.08
CA LYS A 180 28.90 4.38 -5.20
C LYS A 180 30.36 3.97 -5.06
N ASP A 181 30.97 3.58 -6.13
CA ASP A 181 32.42 3.64 -6.24
C ASP A 181 32.74 4.99 -6.88
N GLY A 182 33.58 5.73 -6.18
CA GLY A 182 34.02 7.03 -6.61
C GLY A 182 34.76 6.95 -7.93
N GLN A 183 34.58 8.00 -8.68
CA GLN A 183 35.28 8.40 -9.91
C GLN A 183 34.74 7.83 -11.24
N GLY A 184 34.16 8.73 -11.95
CA GLY A 184 34.32 9.15 -13.34
C GLY A 184 34.20 8.12 -14.46
N GLU A 185 33.39 8.54 -15.41
CA GLU A 185 33.33 8.16 -16.82
C GLU A 185 32.42 7.02 -17.23
N ARG A 186 31.34 7.42 -17.87
CA ARG A 186 30.40 6.55 -18.60
C ARG A 186 31.06 6.04 -19.87
N ARG A 187 31.23 4.75 -19.99
CA ARG A 187 31.30 4.07 -21.29
C ARG A 187 30.21 3.01 -21.34
N LEU A 188 29.28 3.20 -22.28
CA LEU A 188 28.31 2.19 -22.67
C LEU A 188 29.04 1.10 -23.47
N ALA A 189 29.13 -0.09 -22.92
CA ALA A 189 29.57 -1.28 -23.67
C ALA A 189 28.36 -1.97 -24.32
N PRO A 190 28.49 -2.49 -25.56
CA PRO A 190 27.40 -3.18 -26.27
C PRO A 190 27.11 -4.55 -25.65
N ARG A 191 25.82 -4.91 -25.53
CA ARG A 191 25.35 -6.21 -25.03
C ARG A 191 25.62 -7.30 -26.05
N PRO A 192 26.20 -8.45 -25.68
CA PRO A 192 26.19 -9.64 -26.51
C PRO A 192 24.79 -10.30 -26.49
N GLY A 193 24.43 -10.92 -27.63
CA GLY A 193 23.13 -11.55 -27.87
C GLY A 193 22.77 -12.60 -26.84
N ARG A 194 21.49 -12.62 -26.46
CA ARG A 194 20.93 -13.66 -25.59
C ARG A 194 20.22 -14.69 -26.45
N ASP A 195 20.75 -15.88 -26.42
CA ASP A 195 20.03 -17.10 -26.80
C ASP A 195 18.85 -17.33 -25.85
N ARG A 196 17.70 -17.67 -26.41
CA ARG A 196 16.49 -18.01 -25.65
C ARG A 196 16.70 -19.34 -24.92
N PRO A 197 16.51 -19.41 -23.60
CA PRO A 197 16.44 -20.71 -22.94
C PRO A 197 15.06 -21.33 -23.18
N THR A 198 15.10 -22.58 -23.68
CA THR A 198 13.98 -23.51 -23.76
C THR A 198 13.38 -23.76 -22.38
N VAL A 199 12.05 -23.81 -22.34
CA VAL A 199 11.25 -24.08 -21.12
C VAL A 199 11.52 -25.51 -20.68
N ALA A 200 12.36 -25.69 -19.65
CA ALA A 200 12.47 -26.93 -18.92
C ALA A 200 11.44 -26.96 -17.79
N SER A 201 10.59 -27.97 -17.77
CA SER A 201 9.55 -28.22 -16.80
C SER A 201 10.10 -28.30 -15.39
N ALA A 202 9.84 -27.26 -14.55
CA ALA A 202 10.09 -27.31 -13.13
C ALA A 202 9.02 -28.19 -12.46
N ARG A 203 9.39 -29.38 -12.05
CA ARG A 203 8.57 -30.24 -11.19
C ARG A 203 8.31 -29.50 -9.87
N ARG A 204 7.05 -29.19 -9.63
CA ARG A 204 6.53 -28.64 -8.40
C ARG A 204 6.79 -29.60 -7.24
N ARG A 205 7.71 -29.27 -6.36
CA ARG A 205 7.78 -29.89 -5.03
C ARG A 205 6.65 -29.27 -4.21
N ARG A 206 5.62 -30.07 -3.93
CA ARG A 206 4.52 -29.74 -3.02
C ARG A 206 5.07 -29.66 -1.60
N ALA A 207 5.23 -28.47 -1.05
CA ALA A 207 5.28 -28.29 0.41
C ALA A 207 3.82 -28.22 0.88
N GLY A 208 3.29 -29.33 1.38
CA GLY A 208 1.94 -29.39 1.92
C GLY A 208 1.90 -28.80 3.32
N CYS A 209 1.08 -27.80 3.56
CA CYS A 209 0.51 -27.59 4.88
C CYS A 209 -0.45 -28.76 5.15
N ARG A 210 -0.09 -29.67 6.03
CA ARG A 210 -0.99 -30.65 6.60
C ARG A 210 -1.50 -30.09 7.93
N THR A 211 -2.80 -30.14 8.10
CA THR A 211 -3.52 -29.93 9.38
C THR A 211 -3.09 -30.95 10.40
#